data_6102fa814b5206cf8cf0709aa924d7f6
#
_entry.id   6102fa814b5206cf8cf0709aa924d7f6
#
_cell.length_a   1.000
_cell.length_b   1.000
_cell.length_c   1.000
_cell.angle_alpha   90.00
_cell.angle_beta   90.00
_cell.angle_gamma   90.00
#
_symmetry.space_group_name_H-M   'P 1'
#
loop_
_entity.id
_entity.type
_entity.pdbx_description
1 polymer ?
#
loop_
_entity_poly.entity_id
_entity_poly.type
_entity_poly.pdbx_seq_one_letter_code
_entity_poly.pdbx_strand_id
1 'polypeptide(L)'
;MGGGLVKKNLVLSVSIFAVVLLFSINSSYAARETIRITCWEGYADAAMVKQFKSLVKKKYKIVVDVKASYPKDQDEFYKAAKDGTADLISPPADVAKTPRFYCFQEGNFLLAEVDLKNIPNAKNLIPFFAADKSLTHQEKRYGLPYNCGPYGLDYNTAIVKEAPKSWNIFWDPQYKGKYTINNNFPKCNIWITALALGYKYDQIFDIEKLDRAKIQEKLNVLAQNAKSLWDGSANPDEFPQLALATDWGFAAAQANKKGGKWLIAAPKEGGTAWIDYWCITQAAKGTKKKLCEEWINLQLSPKAQAAVVKNQGVSPVVNNVGKLVTATEKNLFHVGDNAYFETVAIWQVMSEKTEKAFGEMWEEAKKLRQK
;
A
#
# COMPACT_ATOMS: atom_id res chain seq x y z
N MET A 1 -16.41 -52.72 101.51
CA MET A 1 -15.14 -52.30 101.07
C MET A 1 -15.11 -52.52 99.53
N GLY A 2 -15.58 -51.63 98.81
CA GLY A 2 -15.92 -51.76 97.40
C GLY A 2 -15.00 -51.03 96.49
N GLY A 3 -14.48 -51.71 95.55
CA GLY A 3 -13.72 -51.14 94.50
C GLY A 3 -14.52 -51.14 93.18
N GLY A 4 -14.90 -49.98 92.77
CA GLY A 4 -15.64 -49.82 91.47
C GLY A 4 -14.70 -49.71 90.29
N LEU A 5 -14.93 -50.56 89.34
CA LEU A 5 -14.24 -50.49 88.00
C LEU A 5 -14.90 -49.43 87.12
N VAL A 6 -14.15 -48.44 86.74
CA VAL A 6 -14.52 -47.46 85.72
C VAL A 6 -14.17 -47.99 84.32
N LYS A 7 -15.14 -48.26 83.47
CA LYS A 7 -14.96 -48.60 82.07
C LYS A 7 -14.71 -47.31 81.28
N LYS A 8 -13.50 -47.21 80.67
CA LYS A 8 -13.21 -46.13 79.71
C LYS A 8 -13.77 -46.56 78.36
N ASN A 9 -14.76 -45.86 77.90
CA ASN A 9 -15.20 -45.95 76.46
C ASN A 9 -14.26 -45.15 75.62
N LEU A 10 -13.59 -45.86 74.67
CA LEU A 10 -12.76 -45.28 73.65
C LEU A 10 -13.67 -44.91 72.49
N VAL A 11 -13.92 -43.61 72.32
CA VAL A 11 -14.65 -43.11 71.16
C VAL A 11 -13.62 -42.94 70.01
N LEU A 12 -13.71 -43.77 68.98
CA LEU A 12 -12.89 -43.70 67.76
C LEU A 12 -13.47 -42.67 66.85
N SER A 13 -12.90 -41.45 66.79
CA SER A 13 -13.28 -40.41 65.83
C SER A 13 -12.67 -40.68 64.53
N VAL A 14 -13.44 -41.11 63.50
CA VAL A 14 -13.03 -41.25 62.12
C VAL A 14 -13.15 -39.87 61.45
N SER A 15 -12.02 -39.19 61.28
CA SER A 15 -11.97 -37.91 60.52
C SER A 15 -11.91 -38.27 59.04
N ILE A 16 -13.03 -38.04 58.31
CA ILE A 16 -13.08 -38.14 56.84
C ILE A 16 -12.47 -36.86 56.30
N PHE A 17 -11.27 -36.93 55.76
CA PHE A 17 -10.63 -35.89 54.96
C PHE A 17 -11.28 -35.91 53.56
N ALA A 18 -12.28 -35.05 53.34
CA ALA A 18 -12.79 -34.79 52.01
C ALA A 18 -11.77 -33.92 51.26
N VAL A 19 -10.96 -34.55 50.40
CA VAL A 19 -10.10 -33.84 49.45
C VAL A 19 -11.01 -33.28 48.36
N VAL A 20 -11.40 -32.02 48.47
CA VAL A 20 -12.06 -31.28 47.40
C VAL A 20 -11.00 -30.94 46.36
N LEU A 21 -10.86 -31.74 45.32
CA LEU A 21 -10.13 -31.41 44.10
C LEU A 21 -10.86 -30.26 43.39
N LEU A 22 -10.45 -29.03 43.69
CA LEU A 22 -10.80 -27.84 42.93
C LEU A 22 -10.13 -27.97 41.55
N PHE A 23 -10.84 -28.58 40.58
CA PHE A 23 -10.54 -28.39 39.19
C PHE A 23 -10.76 -26.90 38.85
N SER A 24 -9.71 -26.11 38.95
CA SER A 24 -9.64 -24.79 38.36
C SER A 24 -9.82 -24.94 36.88
N ILE A 25 -11.04 -24.85 36.38
CA ILE A 25 -11.31 -24.68 34.97
C ILE A 25 -10.74 -23.31 34.65
N ASN A 26 -9.44 -23.28 34.30
CA ASN A 26 -8.84 -22.14 33.62
C ASN A 26 -9.53 -22.04 32.28
N SER A 27 -10.68 -21.38 32.23
CA SER A 27 -11.25 -20.85 31.01
C SER A 27 -10.23 -19.83 30.53
N SER A 28 -9.24 -20.31 29.77
CA SER A 28 -8.29 -19.46 29.05
C SER A 28 -9.11 -18.63 28.06
N TYR A 29 -9.63 -17.50 28.52
CA TYR A 29 -10.18 -16.50 27.63
C TYR A 29 -9.06 -16.14 26.67
N ALA A 30 -9.25 -16.48 25.40
CA ALA A 30 -8.30 -16.09 24.37
C ALA A 30 -8.08 -14.58 24.47
N ALA A 31 -6.82 -14.18 24.65
CA ALA A 31 -6.47 -12.77 24.73
C ALA A 31 -7.05 -12.05 23.49
N ARG A 32 -7.62 -10.87 23.72
CA ARG A 32 -8.15 -10.03 22.62
C ARG A 32 -7.23 -8.89 22.36
N GLU A 33 -6.98 -8.65 21.07
CA GLU A 33 -6.21 -7.51 20.60
C GLU A 33 -6.93 -6.82 19.43
N THR A 34 -6.63 -5.55 19.24
CA THR A 34 -7.10 -4.79 18.09
C THR A 34 -5.90 -4.18 17.40
N ILE A 35 -5.77 -4.39 16.10
CA ILE A 35 -4.84 -3.63 15.27
C ILE A 35 -5.61 -2.63 14.40
N ARG A 36 -5.09 -1.41 14.32
CA ARG A 36 -5.64 -0.30 13.56
C ARG A 36 -4.74 -0.09 12.33
N ILE A 37 -5.32 -0.18 11.17
CA ILE A 37 -4.60 -0.12 9.90
C ILE A 37 -5.12 1.08 9.11
N THR A 38 -4.24 2.00 8.75
CA THR A 38 -4.54 3.04 7.75
C THR A 38 -3.81 2.68 6.46
N CYS A 39 -4.56 2.35 5.41
CA CYS A 39 -4.02 1.86 4.15
C CYS A 39 -4.91 2.25 2.98
N TRP A 40 -4.40 2.15 1.76
CA TRP A 40 -5.21 2.36 0.58
C TRP A 40 -6.34 1.34 0.49
N GLU A 41 -7.43 1.73 -0.16
CA GLU A 41 -8.57 0.84 -0.39
C GLU A 41 -8.13 -0.42 -1.13
N GLY A 42 -8.64 -1.58 -0.71
CA GLY A 42 -8.27 -2.88 -1.25
C GLY A 42 -7.07 -3.57 -0.59
N TYR A 43 -6.27 -2.87 0.26
CA TYR A 43 -5.10 -3.49 0.92
C TYR A 43 -5.46 -4.29 2.17
N ALA A 44 -6.59 -3.98 2.79
CA ALA A 44 -7.15 -4.70 3.93
C ALA A 44 -8.56 -5.21 3.60
N ASP A 45 -8.73 -5.93 2.49
CA ASP A 45 -10.01 -6.48 2.10
C ASP A 45 -10.53 -7.54 3.08
N ALA A 46 -11.82 -7.82 3.03
CA ALA A 46 -12.49 -8.75 3.95
C ALA A 46 -11.89 -10.16 3.92
N ALA A 47 -11.42 -10.64 2.77
CA ALA A 47 -10.83 -11.97 2.62
C ALA A 47 -9.46 -12.02 3.31
N MET A 48 -8.64 -10.99 3.14
CA MET A 48 -7.35 -10.86 3.78
C MET A 48 -7.50 -10.74 5.30
N VAL A 49 -8.41 -9.89 5.77
CA VAL A 49 -8.71 -9.73 7.21
C VAL A 49 -9.17 -11.06 7.81
N LYS A 50 -10.05 -11.81 7.13
CA LYS A 50 -10.51 -13.13 7.59
C LYS A 50 -9.35 -14.13 7.68
N GLN A 51 -8.47 -14.15 6.68
CA GLN A 51 -7.30 -15.02 6.68
C GLN A 51 -6.35 -14.68 7.83
N PHE A 52 -6.09 -13.39 8.05
CA PHE A 52 -5.25 -12.92 9.15
C PHE A 52 -5.82 -13.30 10.53
N LYS A 53 -7.11 -13.04 10.77
CA LYS A 53 -7.79 -13.43 12.03
C LYS A 53 -7.64 -14.94 12.29
N SER A 54 -7.83 -15.76 11.27
CA SER A 54 -7.68 -17.22 11.38
C SER A 54 -6.25 -17.62 11.71
N LEU A 55 -5.27 -17.01 11.02
CA LEU A 55 -3.84 -17.26 11.23
C LEU A 55 -3.43 -16.92 12.67
N VAL A 56 -3.79 -15.72 13.16
CA VAL A 56 -3.48 -15.24 14.50
C VAL A 56 -4.10 -16.13 15.57
N LYS A 57 -5.38 -16.50 15.41
CA LYS A 57 -6.06 -17.42 16.34
C LYS A 57 -5.35 -18.78 16.39
N LYS A 58 -4.96 -19.33 15.24
CA LYS A 58 -4.26 -20.62 15.18
C LYS A 58 -2.86 -20.56 15.82
N LYS A 59 -2.06 -19.52 15.45
CA LYS A 59 -0.63 -19.43 15.80
C LYS A 59 -0.42 -18.91 17.23
N TYR A 60 -1.18 -17.89 17.64
CA TYR A 60 -0.95 -17.17 18.89
C TYR A 60 -2.02 -17.40 19.95
N LYS A 61 -3.14 -18.08 19.61
CA LYS A 61 -4.31 -18.25 20.48
C LYS A 61 -4.95 -16.90 20.90
N ILE A 62 -4.78 -15.86 20.06
CA ILE A 62 -5.32 -14.51 20.24
C ILE A 62 -6.51 -14.32 19.30
N VAL A 63 -7.57 -13.71 19.82
CA VAL A 63 -8.67 -13.18 18.99
C VAL A 63 -8.30 -11.75 18.62
N VAL A 64 -7.99 -11.52 17.33
CA VAL A 64 -7.62 -10.19 16.86
C VAL A 64 -8.80 -9.55 16.13
N ASP A 65 -9.04 -8.27 16.42
CA ASP A 65 -9.88 -7.41 15.61
C ASP A 65 -9.02 -6.51 14.71
N VAL A 66 -9.49 -6.25 13.49
CA VAL A 66 -8.81 -5.38 12.52
C VAL A 66 -9.74 -4.22 12.19
N LYS A 67 -9.29 -3.01 12.48
CA LYS A 67 -9.98 -1.77 12.13
C LYS A 67 -9.19 -1.09 11.03
N ALA A 68 -9.70 -1.15 9.82
CA ALA A 68 -9.10 -0.49 8.65
C ALA A 68 -9.74 0.87 8.42
N SER A 69 -8.93 1.86 8.04
CA SER A 69 -9.33 3.18 7.54
C SER A 69 -8.63 3.45 6.22
N TYR A 70 -9.32 4.13 5.32
CA TYR A 70 -8.87 4.36 3.96
C TYR A 70 -8.71 5.87 3.73
N PRO A 71 -7.46 6.36 3.70
CA PRO A 71 -7.17 7.76 3.50
C PRO A 71 -7.52 8.19 2.08
N LYS A 72 -7.93 9.45 1.94
CA LYS A 72 -8.13 10.12 0.65
C LYS A 72 -6.93 10.95 0.22
N ASP A 73 -6.09 11.28 1.19
CA ASP A 73 -4.91 12.10 1.02
C ASP A 73 -3.68 11.44 1.67
N GLN A 74 -2.50 11.64 1.08
CA GLN A 74 -1.25 11.07 1.58
C GLN A 74 -0.85 11.60 2.97
N ASP A 75 -1.26 12.83 3.33
CA ASP A 75 -0.97 13.42 4.64
C ASP A 75 -1.71 12.74 5.78
N GLU A 76 -2.81 12.03 5.50
CA GLU A 76 -3.52 11.25 6.50
C GLU A 76 -2.68 10.13 7.09
N PHE A 77 -1.71 9.56 6.34
CA PHE A 77 -0.75 8.59 6.88
C PHE A 77 0.15 9.21 7.96
N TYR A 78 0.65 10.42 7.67
CA TYR A 78 1.46 11.16 8.64
C TYR A 78 0.66 11.48 9.89
N LYS A 79 -0.55 12.00 9.71
CA LYS A 79 -1.45 12.31 10.82
C LYS A 79 -1.75 11.08 11.67
N ALA A 80 -2.10 9.94 11.03
CA ALA A 80 -2.39 8.70 11.74
C ALA A 80 -1.20 8.18 12.56
N ALA A 81 0.02 8.29 12.01
CA ALA A 81 1.24 7.91 12.73
C ALA A 81 1.55 8.87 13.89
N LYS A 82 1.46 10.19 13.66
CA LYS A 82 1.73 11.24 14.64
C LYS A 82 0.75 11.20 15.81
N ASP A 83 -0.53 11.07 15.51
CA ASP A 83 -1.61 11.06 16.54
C ASP A 83 -1.75 9.68 17.21
N GLY A 84 -0.95 8.69 16.78
CA GLY A 84 -1.01 7.32 17.31
C GLY A 84 -2.36 6.63 17.09
N THR A 85 -3.10 7.02 16.05
CA THR A 85 -4.42 6.45 15.73
C THR A 85 -4.34 5.20 14.86
N ALA A 86 -3.20 4.92 14.23
CA ALA A 86 -2.91 3.69 13.50
C ALA A 86 -1.75 2.94 14.14
N ASP A 87 -1.79 1.60 14.10
CA ASP A 87 -0.70 0.71 14.50
C ASP A 87 0.14 0.31 13.29
N LEU A 88 -0.48 0.30 12.10
CA LEU A 88 0.13 -0.01 10.81
C LEU A 88 -0.37 0.97 9.75
N ILE A 89 0.52 1.43 8.89
CA ILE A 89 0.19 2.34 7.79
C ILE A 89 0.79 1.83 6.48
N SER A 90 0.20 2.22 5.34
CA SER A 90 0.71 1.83 4.02
C SER A 90 0.91 3.05 3.10
N PRO A 91 1.87 3.93 3.40
CA PRO A 91 2.18 5.09 2.57
C PRO A 91 3.04 4.70 1.35
N PRO A 92 3.00 5.50 0.27
CA PRO A 92 3.95 5.37 -0.82
C PRO A 92 5.35 5.82 -0.40
N ALA A 93 6.35 5.37 -1.16
CA ALA A 93 7.77 5.56 -0.86
C ALA A 93 8.17 7.03 -0.66
N ASP A 94 7.71 7.91 -1.54
CA ASP A 94 8.00 9.34 -1.52
C ASP A 94 7.42 10.04 -0.28
N VAL A 95 6.33 9.54 0.28
CA VAL A 95 5.75 10.01 1.54
C VAL A 95 6.48 9.39 2.74
N ALA A 96 6.64 8.07 2.75
CA ALA A 96 7.27 7.36 3.84
C ALA A 96 8.74 7.76 4.09
N LYS A 97 9.42 8.23 3.04
CA LYS A 97 10.82 8.68 3.08
C LYS A 97 10.98 10.14 3.52
N THR A 98 9.88 10.89 3.69
CA THR A 98 10.00 12.31 4.08
C THR A 98 10.55 12.46 5.50
N PRO A 99 11.37 13.48 5.76
CA PRO A 99 11.97 13.72 7.09
C PRO A 99 10.95 13.78 8.22
N ARG A 100 9.73 14.22 7.95
CA ARG A 100 8.64 14.29 8.95
C ARG A 100 8.27 12.95 9.56
N PHE A 101 8.47 11.82 8.84
CA PHE A 101 8.28 10.47 9.39
C PHE A 101 9.49 9.96 10.17
N TYR A 102 10.66 10.51 9.84
CA TYR A 102 11.93 10.06 10.36
C TYR A 102 12.64 11.20 11.09
N CYS A 103 12.14 11.75 12.12
CA CYS A 103 12.92 12.68 12.93
C CYS A 103 14.16 11.99 13.53
N PHE A 104 14.98 11.34 12.69
CA PHE A 104 16.18 10.62 13.10
C PHE A 104 17.17 11.49 13.86
N GLN A 105 17.24 12.79 13.54
CA GLN A 105 18.12 13.74 14.22
C GLN A 105 17.62 14.09 15.62
N GLU A 106 16.31 13.99 15.87
CA GLU A 106 15.68 14.35 17.14
C GLU A 106 15.31 13.12 18.00
N GLY A 107 15.55 11.89 17.50
CA GLY A 107 15.19 10.65 18.19
C GLY A 107 13.68 10.35 18.23
N ASN A 108 12.86 11.16 17.58
CA ASN A 108 11.39 11.01 17.55
C ASN A 108 10.94 10.31 16.28
N PHE A 109 11.15 9.01 16.21
CA PHE A 109 10.65 8.20 15.09
C PHE A 109 9.15 7.99 15.22
N LEU A 110 8.40 8.31 14.17
CA LEU A 110 6.98 7.91 14.07
C LEU A 110 6.82 6.44 13.69
N LEU A 111 7.83 5.87 13.05
CA LEU A 111 7.84 4.47 12.63
C LEU A 111 8.67 3.61 13.61
N ALA A 112 8.21 2.38 13.82
CA ALA A 112 8.91 1.39 14.62
C ALA A 112 9.79 0.50 13.73
N GLU A 113 10.92 0.06 14.28
CA GLU A 113 11.77 -0.94 13.64
C GLU A 113 10.99 -2.24 13.38
N VAL A 114 11.19 -2.84 12.22
CA VAL A 114 10.60 -4.12 11.81
C VAL A 114 11.59 -5.25 12.11
N ASP A 115 11.18 -6.24 12.87
CA ASP A 115 11.98 -7.45 13.09
C ASP A 115 11.74 -8.46 11.96
N LEU A 116 12.71 -8.57 11.05
CA LEU A 116 12.64 -9.49 9.90
C LEU A 116 12.54 -10.97 10.31
N LYS A 117 12.92 -11.35 11.55
CA LYS A 117 12.74 -12.71 12.06
C LYS A 117 11.26 -13.10 12.15
N ASN A 118 10.40 -12.11 12.36
CA ASN A 118 8.94 -12.29 12.39
C ASN A 118 8.30 -12.24 11.00
N ILE A 119 9.07 -11.90 9.95
CA ILE A 119 8.60 -11.73 8.57
C ILE A 119 9.41 -12.62 7.60
N PRO A 120 9.32 -13.95 7.73
CA PRO A 120 10.12 -14.87 6.91
C PRO A 120 9.83 -14.76 5.41
N ASN A 121 8.66 -14.25 4.99
CA ASN A 121 8.35 -14.02 3.59
C ASN A 121 9.14 -12.87 2.97
N ALA A 122 9.77 -11.99 3.75
CA ALA A 122 10.63 -10.92 3.24
C ALA A 122 11.82 -11.46 2.43
N LYS A 123 12.28 -12.70 2.68
CA LYS A 123 13.32 -13.36 1.88
C LYS A 123 12.95 -13.60 0.42
N ASN A 124 11.66 -13.52 0.09
CA ASN A 124 11.14 -13.72 -1.26
C ASN A 124 11.04 -12.42 -2.06
N LEU A 125 11.41 -11.28 -1.48
CA LEU A 125 11.43 -10.02 -2.21
C LEU A 125 12.29 -10.13 -3.46
N ILE A 126 11.82 -9.54 -4.55
CA ILE A 126 12.61 -9.35 -5.78
C ILE A 126 13.87 -8.55 -5.40
N PRO A 127 15.05 -8.84 -5.97
CA PRO A 127 16.31 -8.21 -5.59
C PRO A 127 16.25 -6.67 -5.57
N PHE A 128 15.59 -6.05 -6.54
CA PHE A 128 15.36 -4.61 -6.59
C PHE A 128 14.70 -4.08 -5.29
N PHE A 129 13.62 -4.70 -4.86
CA PHE A 129 12.90 -4.30 -3.64
C PHE A 129 13.63 -4.72 -2.35
N ALA A 130 14.37 -5.82 -2.39
CA ALA A 130 15.19 -6.26 -1.26
C ALA A 130 16.36 -5.31 -1.01
N ALA A 131 16.96 -4.78 -2.06
CA ALA A 131 18.07 -3.83 -2.02
C ALA A 131 17.65 -2.40 -1.65
N ASP A 132 16.35 -2.10 -1.70
CA ASP A 132 15.86 -0.76 -1.35
C ASP A 132 16.09 -0.46 0.13
N LYS A 133 16.99 0.50 0.37
CA LYS A 133 17.34 0.99 1.71
C LYS A 133 16.58 2.25 2.13
N SER A 134 15.58 2.63 1.38
CA SER A 134 14.87 3.91 1.58
C SER A 134 14.26 4.06 2.97
N LEU A 135 13.81 2.95 3.56
CA LEU A 135 13.27 2.88 4.91
C LEU A 135 14.23 2.13 5.86
N THR A 136 15.54 2.35 5.65
CA THR A 136 16.59 1.76 6.49
C THR A 136 17.42 2.87 7.12
N HIS A 137 17.62 2.81 8.42
CA HIS A 137 18.49 3.69 9.17
C HIS A 137 19.34 2.87 10.14
N GLN A 138 20.67 3.05 10.14
CA GLN A 138 21.61 2.29 10.98
C GLN A 138 21.35 0.77 10.92
N GLU A 139 21.24 0.24 9.70
CA GLU A 139 20.93 -1.17 9.38
C GLU A 139 19.55 -1.68 9.86
N LYS A 140 18.74 -0.83 10.46
CA LYS A 140 17.38 -1.15 10.92
C LYS A 140 16.34 -0.78 9.87
N ARG A 141 15.41 -1.67 9.62
CA ARG A 141 14.30 -1.42 8.69
C ARG A 141 13.07 -0.89 9.40
N TYR A 142 12.41 0.10 8.79
CA TYR A 142 11.20 0.76 9.30
C TYR A 142 9.98 0.55 8.39
N GLY A 143 10.14 -0.17 7.31
CA GLY A 143 9.08 -0.56 6.40
C GLY A 143 9.55 -1.60 5.40
N LEU A 144 8.58 -2.32 4.81
CA LEU A 144 8.83 -3.29 3.75
C LEU A 144 7.94 -2.98 2.55
N PRO A 145 8.46 -3.06 1.33
CA PRO A 145 7.67 -2.87 0.11
C PRO A 145 6.56 -3.91 0.04
N TYR A 146 5.41 -3.49 -0.45
CA TYR A 146 4.21 -4.32 -0.53
C TYR A 146 3.77 -4.57 -1.98
N ASN A 147 3.72 -3.53 -2.78
CA ASN A 147 3.37 -3.57 -4.19
C ASN A 147 4.01 -2.38 -4.91
N CYS A 148 3.99 -2.44 -6.23
CA CYS A 148 4.53 -1.40 -7.09
C CYS A 148 3.62 -1.25 -8.30
N GLY A 149 3.38 -0.02 -8.73
CA GLY A 149 2.60 0.24 -9.92
C GLY A 149 3.01 1.51 -10.63
N PRO A 150 2.73 1.62 -11.93
CA PRO A 150 2.98 2.84 -12.67
C PRO A 150 1.88 3.88 -12.38
N TYR A 151 2.19 5.16 -12.64
CA TYR A 151 1.18 6.08 -13.10
C TYR A 151 1.01 5.79 -14.59
N GLY A 152 0.00 4.97 -14.91
CA GLY A 152 -0.10 4.31 -16.21
C GLY A 152 -0.71 5.20 -17.29
N LEU A 153 -0.33 4.95 -18.55
CA LEU A 153 -1.06 5.36 -19.74
C LEU A 153 -1.93 4.19 -20.18
N ASP A 154 -3.18 4.20 -19.80
CA ASP A 154 -4.13 3.17 -20.18
C ASP A 154 -4.89 3.56 -21.44
N TYR A 155 -5.16 2.58 -22.29
CA TYR A 155 -5.89 2.79 -23.53
C TYR A 155 -6.93 1.71 -23.79
N ASN A 156 -8.08 2.12 -24.33
CA ASN A 156 -9.16 1.24 -24.71
C ASN A 156 -8.93 0.68 -26.11
N THR A 157 -8.60 -0.59 -26.24
CA THR A 157 -8.32 -1.24 -27.53
C THR A 157 -9.53 -1.32 -28.47
N ALA A 158 -10.75 -1.09 -27.95
CA ALA A 158 -11.94 -0.95 -28.78
C ALA A 158 -11.91 0.35 -29.60
N ILE A 159 -11.26 1.40 -29.09
CA ILE A 159 -11.20 2.75 -29.68
C ILE A 159 -9.80 3.01 -30.27
N VAL A 160 -8.75 2.80 -29.51
CA VAL A 160 -7.35 3.02 -29.87
C VAL A 160 -6.76 1.72 -30.39
N LYS A 161 -6.59 1.60 -31.71
CA LYS A 161 -6.23 0.32 -32.35
C LYS A 161 -4.76 -0.03 -32.23
N GLU A 162 -3.89 0.97 -32.14
CA GLU A 162 -2.46 0.78 -31.94
C GLU A 162 -2.06 1.23 -30.52
N ALA A 163 -1.21 0.44 -29.88
CA ALA A 163 -0.68 0.79 -28.57
C ALA A 163 0.03 2.16 -28.61
N PRO A 164 -0.35 3.11 -27.73
CA PRO A 164 0.32 4.41 -27.68
C PRO A 164 1.82 4.25 -27.40
N LYS A 165 2.65 4.92 -28.17
CA LYS A 165 4.12 4.89 -28.05
C LYS A 165 4.69 6.12 -27.35
N SER A 166 3.84 7.07 -26.95
CA SER A 166 4.25 8.36 -26.37
C SER A 166 3.15 8.92 -25.51
N TRP A 167 3.52 9.59 -24.42
CA TRP A 167 2.61 10.40 -23.61
C TRP A 167 1.95 11.50 -24.43
N ASN A 168 2.55 11.93 -25.55
CA ASN A 168 1.99 12.98 -26.42
C ASN A 168 0.63 12.63 -27.01
N ILE A 169 0.16 11.37 -26.91
CA ILE A 169 -1.19 10.97 -27.32
C ILE A 169 -2.30 11.75 -26.56
N PHE A 170 -2.07 12.19 -25.33
CA PHE A 170 -3.04 13.00 -24.59
C PHE A 170 -3.24 14.40 -25.19
N TRP A 171 -2.31 14.86 -26.02
CA TRP A 171 -2.37 16.13 -26.72
C TRP A 171 -2.81 16.00 -28.18
N ASP A 172 -3.10 14.80 -28.65
CA ASP A 172 -3.64 14.57 -29.98
C ASP A 172 -5.11 15.05 -29.99
N PRO A 173 -5.47 15.98 -30.94
CA PRO A 173 -6.83 16.54 -31.00
C PRO A 173 -7.95 15.51 -31.13
N GLN A 174 -7.67 14.32 -31.72
CA GLN A 174 -8.67 13.26 -31.87
C GLN A 174 -9.17 12.70 -30.54
N TYR A 175 -8.38 12.84 -29.45
CA TYR A 175 -8.73 12.36 -28.10
C TYR A 175 -9.22 13.44 -27.16
N LYS A 176 -9.39 14.68 -27.65
CA LYS A 176 -9.99 15.77 -26.86
C LYS A 176 -11.37 15.34 -26.32
N GLY A 177 -11.57 15.48 -25.01
CA GLY A 177 -12.80 15.07 -24.34
C GLY A 177 -13.02 13.55 -24.24
N LYS A 178 -11.99 12.74 -24.51
CA LYS A 178 -12.07 11.27 -24.48
C LYS A 178 -11.08 10.62 -23.51
N TYR A 179 -10.56 11.37 -22.55
CA TYR A 179 -9.66 10.81 -21.53
C TYR A 179 -9.93 11.39 -20.14
N THR A 180 -9.49 10.67 -19.14
CA THR A 180 -9.50 11.09 -17.74
C THR A 180 -8.09 11.07 -17.15
N ILE A 181 -7.81 12.00 -16.24
CA ILE A 181 -6.52 12.13 -15.57
C ILE A 181 -6.70 12.42 -14.08
N ASN A 182 -5.67 12.24 -13.30
CA ASN A 182 -5.69 12.49 -11.86
C ASN A 182 -5.91 13.98 -11.52
N ASN A 183 -6.62 14.26 -10.43
CA ASN A 183 -6.84 15.59 -9.88
C ASN A 183 -5.98 15.87 -8.64
N ASN A 184 -5.98 14.97 -7.67
CA ASN A 184 -5.43 15.23 -6.33
C ASN A 184 -3.95 14.83 -6.14
N PHE A 185 -3.29 14.33 -7.20
CA PHE A 185 -1.84 14.10 -7.23
C PHE A 185 -1.20 14.93 -8.36
N PRO A 186 -1.11 16.27 -8.21
CA PRO A 186 -0.68 17.17 -9.28
C PRO A 186 0.66 16.80 -9.89
N LYS A 187 1.60 16.31 -9.07
CA LYS A 187 2.93 15.86 -9.47
C LYS A 187 2.90 14.87 -10.64
N CYS A 188 1.93 13.94 -10.65
CA CYS A 188 1.85 12.91 -11.69
C CYS A 188 1.56 13.50 -13.07
N ASN A 189 0.65 14.49 -13.15
CA ASN A 189 0.33 15.17 -14.41
C ASN A 189 1.51 16.02 -14.90
N ILE A 190 2.25 16.63 -13.98
CA ILE A 190 3.45 17.41 -14.32
C ILE A 190 4.56 16.49 -14.82
N TRP A 191 4.80 15.36 -14.19
CA TRP A 191 5.80 14.38 -14.64
C TRP A 191 5.51 13.86 -16.05
N ILE A 192 4.27 13.43 -16.35
CA ILE A 192 3.94 12.98 -17.71
C ILE A 192 4.02 14.12 -18.74
N THR A 193 3.71 15.35 -18.33
CA THR A 193 3.86 16.54 -19.19
C THR A 193 5.33 16.82 -19.46
N ALA A 194 6.20 16.72 -18.46
CA ALA A 194 7.64 16.89 -18.60
C ALA A 194 8.25 15.79 -19.46
N LEU A 195 7.88 14.52 -19.22
CA LEU A 195 8.30 13.39 -20.06
C LEU A 195 7.88 13.59 -21.53
N ALA A 196 6.64 14.02 -21.78
CA ALA A 196 6.15 14.33 -23.13
C ALA A 196 6.90 15.50 -23.80
N LEU A 197 7.58 16.36 -23.04
CA LEU A 197 8.48 17.42 -23.52
C LEU A 197 9.93 16.93 -23.68
N GLY A 198 10.24 15.69 -23.30
CA GLY A 198 11.57 15.08 -23.45
C GLY A 198 12.51 15.23 -22.26
N TYR A 199 12.01 15.73 -21.11
CA TYR A 199 12.79 15.74 -19.85
C TYR A 199 13.10 14.32 -19.38
N LYS A 200 14.22 14.17 -18.65
CA LYS A 200 14.70 12.88 -18.13
C LYS A 200 14.25 12.66 -16.69
N TYR A 201 14.36 11.41 -16.21
CA TYR A 201 13.94 11.02 -14.87
C TYR A 201 14.62 11.79 -13.74
N ASP A 202 15.89 12.15 -13.89
CA ASP A 202 16.64 12.94 -12.92
C ASP A 202 16.24 14.42 -12.88
N GLN A 203 15.39 14.86 -13.80
CA GLN A 203 14.90 16.23 -13.91
C GLN A 203 13.46 16.39 -13.39
N ILE A 204 12.59 15.42 -13.66
CA ILE A 204 11.14 15.59 -13.47
C ILE A 204 10.71 15.73 -12.00
N PHE A 205 11.56 15.38 -11.05
CA PHE A 205 11.28 15.50 -9.61
C PHE A 205 11.75 16.83 -9.00
N ASP A 206 12.25 17.76 -9.81
CA ASP A 206 12.82 19.02 -9.36
C ASP A 206 12.41 20.17 -10.28
N ILE A 207 11.59 21.11 -9.74
CA ILE A 207 11.09 22.26 -10.50
C ILE A 207 12.22 23.15 -11.04
N GLU A 208 13.38 23.17 -10.39
CA GLU A 208 14.52 23.99 -10.82
C GLU A 208 15.19 23.45 -12.09
N LYS A 209 14.96 22.19 -12.44
CA LYS A 209 15.44 21.54 -13.66
C LYS A 209 14.44 21.62 -14.82
N LEU A 210 13.27 22.20 -14.59
CA LEU A 210 12.17 22.27 -15.54
C LEU A 210 11.94 23.70 -16.04
N ASP A 211 11.63 23.86 -17.32
CA ASP A 211 11.09 25.11 -17.86
C ASP A 211 9.61 25.23 -17.46
N ARG A 212 9.35 25.96 -16.37
CA ARG A 212 8.02 26.12 -15.80
C ARG A 212 7.01 26.63 -16.82
N ALA A 213 7.40 27.55 -17.71
CA ALA A 213 6.47 28.15 -18.69
C ALA A 213 6.04 27.11 -19.72
N LYS A 214 6.97 26.36 -20.28
CA LYS A 214 6.67 25.28 -21.24
C LYS A 214 5.82 24.16 -20.64
N ILE A 215 6.14 23.76 -19.38
CA ILE A 215 5.34 22.76 -18.67
C ILE A 215 3.93 23.30 -18.46
N GLN A 216 3.78 24.54 -17.99
CA GLN A 216 2.46 25.15 -17.72
C GLN A 216 1.60 25.20 -18.99
N GLU A 217 2.14 25.68 -20.11
CA GLU A 217 1.42 25.74 -21.40
C GLU A 217 0.87 24.36 -21.78
N LYS A 218 1.73 23.35 -21.76
CA LYS A 218 1.35 21.99 -22.13
C LYS A 218 0.39 21.35 -21.13
N LEU A 219 0.58 21.61 -19.83
CA LEU A 219 -0.31 21.16 -18.76
C LEU A 219 -1.72 21.76 -18.86
N ASN A 220 -1.80 23.04 -19.24
CA ASN A 220 -3.09 23.72 -19.47
C ASN A 220 -3.92 22.99 -20.52
N VAL A 221 -3.31 22.61 -21.64
CA VAL A 221 -3.97 21.85 -22.71
C VAL A 221 -4.41 20.47 -22.21
N LEU A 222 -3.57 19.79 -21.44
CA LEU A 222 -3.89 18.49 -20.84
C LEU A 222 -5.14 18.60 -19.96
N ALA A 223 -5.19 19.58 -19.06
CA ALA A 223 -6.32 19.77 -18.16
C ALA A 223 -7.61 20.16 -18.93
N GLN A 224 -7.52 21.10 -19.87
CA GLN A 224 -8.67 21.58 -20.65
C GLN A 224 -9.33 20.49 -21.51
N ASN A 225 -8.52 19.61 -22.08
CA ASN A 225 -8.99 18.57 -23.00
C ASN A 225 -9.44 17.28 -22.29
N ALA A 226 -9.21 17.13 -20.99
CA ALA A 226 -9.68 15.99 -20.25
C ALA A 226 -11.22 15.99 -20.13
N LYS A 227 -11.86 14.83 -20.33
CA LYS A 227 -13.30 14.65 -20.09
C LYS A 227 -13.63 14.82 -18.61
N SER A 228 -12.88 14.15 -17.76
CA SER A 228 -13.04 14.18 -16.31
C SER A 228 -11.69 14.20 -15.59
N LEU A 229 -11.73 14.60 -14.33
CA LEU A 229 -10.63 14.50 -13.38
C LEU A 229 -11.08 13.58 -12.25
N TRP A 230 -10.18 12.72 -11.77
CA TRP A 230 -10.48 11.77 -10.69
C TRP A 230 -9.63 12.02 -9.45
N ASP A 231 -10.21 11.75 -8.27
CA ASP A 231 -9.57 11.81 -6.97
C ASP A 231 -9.38 10.40 -6.39
N GLY A 232 -8.24 10.16 -5.76
CA GLY A 232 -7.90 8.88 -5.15
C GLY A 232 -7.70 7.77 -6.18
N SER A 233 -8.75 7.38 -6.90
CA SER A 233 -8.76 6.35 -7.95
C SER A 233 -9.67 6.74 -9.09
N ALA A 234 -9.33 6.39 -10.32
CA ALA A 234 -10.20 6.59 -11.48
C ALA A 234 -11.49 5.76 -11.34
N ASN A 235 -12.60 6.30 -11.83
CA ASN A 235 -13.89 5.61 -11.78
C ASN A 235 -14.02 4.62 -12.94
N PRO A 236 -14.03 3.29 -12.68
CA PRO A 236 -14.11 2.29 -13.75
C PRO A 236 -15.41 2.33 -14.56
N ASP A 237 -16.47 2.96 -14.05
CA ASP A 237 -17.75 3.11 -14.76
C ASP A 237 -17.71 4.19 -15.86
N GLU A 238 -16.71 5.07 -15.82
CA GLU A 238 -16.47 6.05 -16.91
C GLU A 238 -15.69 5.44 -18.09
N PHE A 239 -14.94 4.36 -17.86
CA PHE A 239 -14.04 3.77 -18.83
C PHE A 239 -14.67 3.37 -20.17
N PRO A 240 -15.91 2.85 -20.23
CA PRO A 240 -16.54 2.51 -21.53
C PRO A 240 -16.65 3.69 -22.50
N GLN A 241 -16.66 4.92 -22.00
CA GLN A 241 -16.78 6.14 -22.81
C GLN A 241 -15.45 6.81 -23.12
N LEU A 242 -14.34 6.29 -22.59
CA LEU A 242 -13.02 6.87 -22.71
C LEU A 242 -12.17 6.09 -23.71
N ALA A 243 -11.27 6.82 -24.41
CA ALA A 243 -10.24 6.25 -25.25
C ALA A 243 -8.94 6.03 -24.46
N LEU A 244 -8.62 6.96 -23.56
CA LEU A 244 -7.40 6.97 -22.76
C LEU A 244 -7.72 7.28 -21.30
N ALA A 245 -6.85 6.83 -20.40
CA ALA A 245 -6.89 7.19 -19.00
C ALA A 245 -5.47 7.24 -18.41
N THR A 246 -5.27 8.07 -17.40
CA THR A 246 -4.23 7.76 -16.44
C THR A 246 -4.85 6.95 -15.30
N ASP A 247 -4.14 5.95 -14.79
CA ASP A 247 -4.66 5.07 -13.74
C ASP A 247 -3.50 4.51 -12.89
N TRP A 248 -3.87 3.97 -11.73
CA TRP A 248 -2.96 3.19 -10.88
C TRP A 248 -2.91 1.68 -11.28
N GLY A 249 -3.63 1.29 -12.34
CA GLY A 249 -3.86 -0.10 -12.75
C GLY A 249 -5.18 -0.67 -12.22
N PHE A 250 -5.69 -0.14 -11.12
CA PHE A 250 -6.90 -0.67 -10.45
C PHE A 250 -8.17 -0.47 -11.28
N ALA A 251 -8.43 0.75 -11.77
CA ALA A 251 -9.66 1.06 -12.48
C ALA A 251 -9.75 0.34 -13.82
N ALA A 252 -8.64 0.28 -14.57
CA ALA A 252 -8.56 -0.52 -15.80
C ALA A 252 -8.81 -2.02 -15.54
N ALA A 253 -8.23 -2.57 -14.46
CA ALA A 253 -8.48 -3.96 -14.07
C ALA A 253 -9.96 -4.21 -13.73
N GLN A 254 -10.63 -3.29 -13.02
CA GLN A 254 -12.06 -3.39 -12.71
C GLN A 254 -12.93 -3.24 -13.95
N ALA A 255 -12.60 -2.30 -14.85
CA ALA A 255 -13.30 -2.14 -16.12
C ALA A 255 -13.20 -3.41 -16.98
N ASN A 256 -12.02 -4.06 -17.01
CA ASN A 256 -11.82 -5.30 -17.74
C ASN A 256 -12.64 -6.47 -17.16
N LYS A 257 -12.81 -6.54 -15.83
CA LYS A 257 -13.72 -7.53 -15.21
C LYS A 257 -15.18 -7.36 -15.63
N LYS A 258 -15.57 -6.13 -16.01
CA LYS A 258 -16.90 -5.80 -16.54
C LYS A 258 -17.00 -5.94 -18.07
N GLY A 259 -16.00 -6.53 -18.73
CA GLY A 259 -15.96 -6.75 -20.19
C GLY A 259 -15.27 -5.63 -20.98
N GLY A 260 -14.61 -4.70 -20.32
CA GLY A 260 -13.74 -3.69 -20.95
C GLY A 260 -12.53 -4.31 -21.66
N LYS A 261 -11.87 -3.53 -22.51
CA LYS A 261 -10.70 -3.95 -23.29
C LYS A 261 -9.56 -2.96 -23.10
N TRP A 262 -9.15 -2.77 -21.85
CA TRP A 262 -8.12 -1.82 -21.47
C TRP A 262 -6.77 -2.50 -21.35
N LEU A 263 -5.75 -1.86 -21.89
CA LEU A 263 -4.35 -2.26 -21.76
C LEU A 263 -3.53 -1.04 -21.32
N ILE A 264 -2.39 -1.32 -20.67
CA ILE A 264 -1.41 -0.30 -20.34
C ILE A 264 -0.41 -0.17 -21.50
N ALA A 265 -0.08 1.06 -21.87
CA ALA A 265 0.91 1.36 -22.88
C ALA A 265 2.30 1.51 -22.26
N ALA A 266 3.34 1.34 -23.10
CA ALA A 266 4.73 1.61 -22.74
C ALA A 266 5.26 2.79 -23.57
N PRO A 267 5.07 4.05 -23.11
CA PRO A 267 5.59 5.22 -23.81
C PRO A 267 7.11 5.20 -23.91
N LYS A 268 7.65 5.62 -25.05
CA LYS A 268 9.11 5.67 -25.29
C LYS A 268 9.85 6.61 -24.34
N GLU A 269 9.16 7.60 -23.80
CA GLU A 269 9.70 8.52 -22.81
C GLU A 269 9.83 7.86 -21.43
N GLY A 270 9.31 6.63 -21.27
CA GLY A 270 9.22 5.91 -20.03
C GLY A 270 8.04 6.35 -19.16
N GLY A 271 8.05 5.93 -17.90
CA GLY A 271 7.01 6.23 -16.93
C GLY A 271 7.55 6.33 -15.52
N THR A 272 6.72 6.80 -14.61
CA THR A 272 7.02 6.82 -13.19
C THR A 272 6.27 5.70 -12.48
N ALA A 273 6.85 5.18 -11.40
CA ALA A 273 6.23 4.14 -10.60
C ALA A 273 6.30 4.48 -9.12
N TRP A 274 5.23 4.15 -8.41
CA TRP A 274 5.18 4.21 -6.96
C TRP A 274 5.51 2.83 -6.36
N ILE A 275 5.99 2.85 -5.12
CA ILE A 275 6.11 1.66 -4.28
C ILE A 275 5.38 1.99 -2.99
N ASP A 276 4.41 1.18 -2.61
CA ASP A 276 3.80 1.29 -1.30
C ASP A 276 4.46 0.35 -0.30
N TYR A 277 4.53 0.81 0.93
CA TYR A 277 5.19 0.09 2.02
C TYR A 277 4.19 -0.26 3.10
N TRP A 278 4.44 -1.34 3.80
CA TRP A 278 3.89 -1.54 5.13
C TRP A 278 4.87 -1.00 6.17
N CYS A 279 4.42 -0.04 6.97
CA CYS A 279 5.19 0.58 8.04
C CYS A 279 4.45 0.44 9.37
N ILE A 280 5.16 -0.02 10.40
CA ILE A 280 4.62 -0.11 11.76
C ILE A 280 4.85 1.23 12.45
N THR A 281 3.84 1.78 13.10
CA THR A 281 3.97 3.04 13.84
C THR A 281 4.45 2.80 15.28
N GLN A 282 4.91 3.86 15.93
CA GLN A 282 5.29 3.80 17.36
C GLN A 282 4.11 3.53 18.29
N ALA A 283 2.85 3.62 17.84
CA ALA A 283 1.68 3.23 18.62
C ALA A 283 1.58 1.71 18.84
N ALA A 284 2.16 0.91 17.93
CA ALA A 284 2.18 -0.54 18.05
C ALA A 284 3.30 -1.00 19.01
N LYS A 285 2.95 -1.46 20.18
CA LYS A 285 3.88 -1.98 21.18
C LYS A 285 3.59 -3.45 21.50
N GLY A 286 4.60 -4.18 21.98
CA GLY A 286 4.45 -5.54 22.51
C GLY A 286 3.75 -6.48 21.52
N THR A 287 2.65 -7.08 21.94
CA THR A 287 1.85 -8.01 21.13
C THR A 287 1.31 -7.37 19.85
N LYS A 288 0.87 -6.11 19.91
CA LYS A 288 0.39 -5.42 18.68
C LYS A 288 1.45 -5.29 17.62
N LYS A 289 2.68 -4.92 18.00
CA LYS A 289 3.81 -4.85 17.04
C LYS A 289 4.02 -6.20 16.38
N LYS A 290 4.02 -7.27 17.16
CA LYS A 290 4.16 -8.64 16.64
C LYS A 290 3.04 -9.05 15.68
N LEU A 291 1.81 -8.62 15.97
CA LEU A 291 0.66 -8.84 15.09
C LEU A 291 0.76 -8.01 13.80
N CYS A 292 1.30 -6.79 13.86
CA CYS A 292 1.60 -5.99 12.68
C CYS A 292 2.67 -6.64 11.80
N GLU A 293 3.73 -7.21 12.39
CA GLU A 293 4.75 -7.97 11.67
C GLU A 293 4.16 -9.22 11.02
N GLU A 294 3.25 -9.93 11.69
CA GLU A 294 2.53 -11.07 11.11
C GLU A 294 1.61 -10.66 9.96
N TRP A 295 0.96 -9.48 10.05
CA TRP A 295 0.21 -8.91 8.92
C TRP A 295 1.12 -8.69 7.71
N ILE A 296 2.25 -8.04 7.90
CA ILE A 296 3.23 -7.81 6.83
C ILE A 296 3.70 -9.15 6.24
N ASN A 297 4.00 -10.13 7.10
CA ASN A 297 4.41 -11.45 6.66
C ASN A 297 3.34 -12.14 5.81
N LEU A 298 2.07 -12.04 6.20
CA LEU A 298 0.94 -12.57 5.43
C LEU A 298 0.82 -11.86 4.08
N GLN A 299 0.93 -10.54 4.05
CA GLN A 299 0.83 -9.72 2.83
C GLN A 299 1.97 -10.01 1.84
N LEU A 300 3.14 -10.41 2.31
CA LEU A 300 4.27 -10.84 1.48
C LEU A 300 4.22 -12.34 1.12
N SER A 301 3.17 -13.06 1.50
CA SER A 301 3.01 -14.46 1.08
C SER A 301 2.69 -14.55 -0.43
N PRO A 302 3.12 -15.61 -1.12
CA PRO A 302 2.84 -15.77 -2.56
C PRO A 302 1.36 -15.65 -2.92
N LYS A 303 0.49 -16.18 -2.06
CA LYS A 303 -0.97 -16.13 -2.28
C LYS A 303 -1.53 -14.70 -2.16
N ALA A 304 -1.08 -13.94 -1.15
CA ALA A 304 -1.48 -12.54 -0.99
C ALA A 304 -0.95 -11.70 -2.14
N GLN A 305 0.29 -11.92 -2.56
CA GLN A 305 0.89 -11.20 -3.67
C GLN A 305 0.28 -11.57 -5.03
N ALA A 306 -0.22 -12.79 -5.20
CA ALA A 306 -1.04 -13.14 -6.38
C ALA A 306 -2.40 -12.41 -6.36
N ALA A 307 -2.97 -12.16 -5.18
CA ALA A 307 -4.20 -11.35 -5.06
C ALA A 307 -3.93 -9.87 -5.39
N VAL A 308 -2.75 -9.33 -5.09
CA VAL A 308 -2.31 -7.99 -5.54
C VAL A 308 -2.42 -7.89 -7.06
N VAL A 309 -1.86 -8.85 -7.80
CA VAL A 309 -1.94 -8.89 -9.27
C VAL A 309 -3.41 -8.93 -9.74
N LYS A 310 -4.19 -9.86 -9.20
CA LYS A 310 -5.55 -10.16 -9.70
C LYS A 310 -6.60 -9.12 -9.31
N ASN A 311 -6.47 -8.54 -8.13
CA ASN A 311 -7.50 -7.67 -7.56
C ASN A 311 -7.13 -6.19 -7.63
N GLN A 312 -5.85 -5.86 -7.52
CA GLN A 312 -5.36 -4.48 -7.56
C GLN A 312 -4.83 -4.09 -8.95
N GLY A 313 -4.45 -5.07 -9.80
CA GLY A 313 -3.93 -4.78 -11.15
C GLY A 313 -2.56 -4.12 -11.13
N VAL A 314 -1.70 -4.51 -10.17
CA VAL A 314 -0.35 -3.93 -9.99
C VAL A 314 0.70 -5.02 -9.75
N SER A 315 1.96 -4.63 -9.80
CA SER A 315 3.09 -5.56 -9.69
C SER A 315 3.29 -6.03 -8.25
N PRO A 316 3.48 -7.34 -8.04
CA PRO A 316 3.88 -7.89 -6.76
C PRO A 316 5.37 -7.64 -6.53
N VAL A 317 5.78 -7.58 -5.27
CA VAL A 317 7.18 -7.34 -4.88
C VAL A 317 7.96 -8.62 -4.55
N VAL A 318 7.33 -9.79 -4.64
CA VAL A 318 7.98 -11.09 -4.38
C VAL A 318 8.12 -11.93 -5.64
N ASN A 319 9.18 -12.72 -5.72
CA ASN A 319 9.57 -13.47 -6.93
C ASN A 319 8.82 -14.80 -7.13
N ASN A 320 8.14 -15.32 -6.11
CA ASN A 320 7.55 -16.68 -6.13
C ASN A 320 6.03 -16.71 -6.43
N VAL A 321 5.52 -15.72 -7.14
CA VAL A 321 4.10 -15.58 -7.53
C VAL A 321 3.77 -16.20 -8.89
N GLY A 322 4.76 -16.39 -9.76
CA GLY A 322 4.58 -16.72 -11.17
C GLY A 322 3.74 -17.97 -11.49
N LYS A 323 3.64 -18.94 -10.53
CA LYS A 323 2.79 -20.13 -10.69
C LYS A 323 1.32 -19.91 -10.30
N LEU A 324 1.01 -18.76 -9.70
CA LEU A 324 -0.31 -18.41 -9.15
C LEU A 324 -1.08 -17.42 -10.02
N VAL A 325 -0.46 -16.95 -11.10
CA VAL A 325 -0.99 -15.99 -12.06
C VAL A 325 -0.89 -16.55 -13.47
N THR A 326 -1.67 -16.01 -14.39
CA THR A 326 -1.62 -16.41 -15.82
C THR A 326 -0.36 -15.87 -16.50
N ALA A 327 -0.01 -16.41 -17.66
CA ALA A 327 1.09 -15.88 -18.47
C ALA A 327 0.88 -14.40 -18.87
N THR A 328 -0.37 -14.04 -19.18
CA THR A 328 -0.74 -12.65 -19.48
C THR A 328 -0.52 -11.73 -18.29
N GLU A 329 -1.01 -12.10 -17.10
CA GLU A 329 -0.80 -11.33 -15.87
C GLU A 329 0.68 -11.23 -15.53
N LYS A 330 1.44 -12.32 -15.71
CA LYS A 330 2.88 -12.33 -15.44
C LYS A 330 3.61 -11.31 -16.29
N ASN A 331 3.30 -11.21 -17.57
CA ASN A 331 3.92 -10.25 -18.48
C ASN A 331 3.43 -8.82 -18.20
N LEU A 332 2.12 -8.63 -18.03
CA LEU A 332 1.52 -7.31 -17.85
C LEU A 332 1.98 -6.61 -16.56
N PHE A 333 2.15 -7.39 -15.49
CA PHE A 333 2.53 -6.88 -14.16
C PHE A 333 3.98 -7.20 -13.79
N HIS A 334 4.82 -7.56 -14.76
CA HIS A 334 6.26 -7.79 -14.58
C HIS A 334 6.60 -8.70 -13.39
N VAL A 335 5.82 -9.78 -13.21
CA VAL A 335 5.92 -10.68 -12.06
C VAL A 335 7.27 -11.37 -12.01
N GLY A 336 8.12 -11.00 -11.04
CA GLY A 336 9.46 -11.54 -10.87
C GLY A 336 10.50 -10.95 -11.82
N ASP A 337 10.17 -9.91 -12.57
CA ASP A 337 11.05 -9.27 -13.55
C ASP A 337 11.89 -8.15 -12.90
N ASN A 338 13.02 -8.54 -12.31
CA ASN A 338 13.91 -7.57 -11.67
C ASN A 338 14.42 -6.49 -12.63
N ALA A 339 14.73 -6.87 -13.88
CA ALA A 339 15.30 -5.95 -14.86
C ALA A 339 14.32 -4.82 -15.22
N TYR A 340 13.02 -5.12 -15.29
CA TYR A 340 12.01 -4.08 -15.51
C TYR A 340 12.05 -3.02 -14.42
N PHE A 341 12.07 -3.42 -13.14
CA PHE A 341 12.03 -2.45 -12.03
C PHE A 341 13.28 -1.56 -11.97
N GLU A 342 14.40 -1.99 -12.53
CA GLU A 342 15.61 -1.16 -12.66
C GLU A 342 15.48 -0.06 -13.74
N THR A 343 14.48 -0.15 -14.62
CA THR A 343 14.29 0.81 -15.73
C THR A 343 13.22 1.86 -15.46
N VAL A 344 12.45 1.75 -14.39
CA VAL A 344 11.36 2.71 -14.07
C VAL A 344 11.81 3.78 -13.09
N ALA A 345 11.31 5.00 -13.26
CA ALA A 345 11.56 6.10 -12.34
C ALA A 345 10.67 5.95 -11.09
N ILE A 346 11.24 5.39 -10.02
CA ILE A 346 10.53 5.35 -8.74
C ILE A 346 10.38 6.75 -8.18
N TRP A 347 9.20 7.05 -7.67
CA TRP A 347 8.87 8.34 -7.08
C TRP A 347 9.87 8.73 -6.00
N GLN A 348 10.34 9.98 -6.10
CA GLN A 348 11.32 10.56 -5.20
C GLN A 348 10.64 11.54 -4.24
N VAL A 349 11.25 11.71 -3.06
CA VAL A 349 10.92 12.83 -2.18
C VAL A 349 11.29 14.13 -2.89
N MET A 350 10.33 15.01 -3.03
CA MET A 350 10.52 16.32 -3.63
C MET A 350 10.76 17.38 -2.53
N SER A 351 11.43 18.48 -2.90
CA SER A 351 11.52 19.64 -2.01
C SER A 351 10.15 20.29 -1.84
N GLU A 352 9.90 20.93 -0.70
CA GLU A 352 8.68 21.70 -0.46
C GLU A 352 8.44 22.76 -1.55
N LYS A 353 9.54 23.37 -2.05
CA LYS A 353 9.49 24.30 -3.18
C LYS A 353 8.92 23.66 -4.44
N THR A 354 9.34 22.43 -4.76
CA THR A 354 8.85 21.68 -5.91
C THR A 354 7.41 21.26 -5.73
N GLU A 355 7.05 20.72 -4.58
CA GLU A 355 5.66 20.32 -4.27
C GLU A 355 4.70 21.50 -4.37
N LYS A 356 5.07 22.63 -3.77
CA LYS A 356 4.29 23.87 -3.85
C LYS A 356 4.13 24.35 -5.30
N ALA A 357 5.23 24.40 -6.05
CA ALA A 357 5.20 24.84 -7.45
C ALA A 357 4.32 23.95 -8.32
N PHE A 358 4.39 22.63 -8.13
CA PHE A 358 3.56 21.68 -8.86
C PHE A 358 2.07 21.82 -8.51
N GLY A 359 1.77 22.04 -7.23
CA GLY A 359 0.41 22.35 -6.79
C GLY A 359 -0.15 23.62 -7.46
N GLU A 360 0.62 24.72 -7.43
CA GLU A 360 0.23 26.00 -8.07
C GLU A 360 -0.01 25.84 -9.58
N MET A 361 0.89 25.15 -10.28
CA MET A 361 0.79 24.91 -11.72
C MET A 361 -0.47 24.11 -12.08
N TRP A 362 -0.82 23.11 -11.27
CA TRP A 362 -2.02 22.32 -11.49
C TRP A 362 -3.30 23.13 -11.22
N GLU A 363 -3.33 23.90 -10.13
CA GLU A 363 -4.49 24.80 -9.85
C GLU A 363 -4.69 25.83 -10.96
N GLU A 364 -3.61 26.36 -11.53
CA GLU A 364 -3.70 27.28 -12.69
C GLU A 364 -4.27 26.57 -13.92
N ALA A 365 -3.81 25.36 -14.24
CA ALA A 365 -4.31 24.60 -15.36
C ALA A 365 -5.82 24.24 -15.21
N LYS A 366 -6.27 23.90 -14.00
CA LYS A 366 -7.68 23.62 -13.72
C LYS A 366 -8.61 24.82 -13.89
N LYS A 367 -8.15 26.03 -13.56
CA LYS A 367 -8.95 27.25 -13.75
C LYS A 367 -9.33 27.49 -15.22
N LEU A 368 -8.48 27.07 -16.15
CA LEU A 368 -8.74 27.18 -17.59
C LEU A 368 -9.78 26.17 -18.10
N ARG A 369 -9.98 25.07 -17.37
CA ARG A 369 -11.00 24.06 -17.69
C ARG A 369 -12.44 24.56 -17.44
N GLN A 370 -12.61 25.51 -16.50
CA GLN A 370 -13.92 26.02 -16.08
C GLN A 370 -14.44 27.14 -17.01
N LYS A 371 -13.62 27.60 -17.96
CA LYS A 371 -13.97 28.60 -18.98
C LYS A 371 -14.34 27.92 -20.29
#